data_f89c266b9f775d70e98d85ae01e03962
#
_entry.id   f89c266b9f775d70e98d85ae01e03962
#
_cell.length_a   1.000
_cell.length_b   1.000
_cell.length_c   1.000
_cell.angle_alpha   90.00
_cell.angle_beta   90.00
_cell.angle_gamma   90.00
#
_symmetry.space_group_name_H-M   'P 1'
#
loop_
_entity.id
_entity.type
_entity.pdbx_description
1 polymer ?
#
loop_
_entity_poly.entity_id
_entity_poly.type
_entity_poly.pdbx_seq_one_letter_code
_entity_poly.pdbx_strand_id
1 'polypeptide(L)'
;MVIHTCLDEHKTEQFVEDTQRLKLTLKIMDLCRTLPDLDWTVFIVTQHFLKSTELIRKMYTEMTNEERLTLLELILAQLGVVEEQKDCLMPLSAAQFLASCFTDHGRTVLSLSSEASDNQAALVIIWLLDILCEMTSDRKEFMSLQDHPDLLSATVDLLKEIHLLGKNSRNVFTAAHNFTLTRPEGAETHPVLSFKAHLIRLIGNLCHGHVVNQDKVREMDGIALILDNCSIDSNNPFISQWAVFAIRNILEHNLENQKLIQGLRRQGLADDTMLRGMGFRVEERDGSLLLRPLKKDP
;
A
#
# COMPACT_ATOMS: atom_id res chain seq x y z
N MET A 1 -10.30 0.70 33.66
CA MET A 1 -11.01 1.96 34.02
C MET A 1 -10.15 2.96 34.75
N VAL A 2 -9.43 2.59 35.83
CA VAL A 2 -8.58 3.56 36.62
C VAL A 2 -7.48 4.18 35.73
N ILE A 3 -6.84 3.41 34.81
CA ILE A 3 -5.78 3.93 33.93
C ILE A 3 -6.33 5.01 33.00
N HIS A 4 -7.49 4.78 32.39
CA HIS A 4 -8.10 5.76 31.47
C HIS A 4 -8.42 7.10 32.16
N THR A 5 -8.96 7.09 33.37
CA THR A 5 -9.29 8.31 34.11
C THR A 5 -8.04 9.06 34.62
N CYS A 6 -6.89 8.42 34.60
CA CYS A 6 -5.63 9.00 35.06
C CYS A 6 -4.71 9.44 33.89
N LEU A 7 -4.98 9.02 32.64
CA LEU A 7 -4.19 9.40 31.47
C LEU A 7 -4.75 10.69 30.87
N ASP A 8 -3.92 11.70 30.79
CA ASP A 8 -4.06 12.91 29.99
C ASP A 8 -2.83 13.04 29.07
N GLU A 9 -2.84 13.97 28.10
CA GLU A 9 -1.74 14.15 27.15
C GLU A 9 -0.40 14.33 27.87
N HIS A 10 -0.34 15.16 28.89
CA HIS A 10 0.90 15.42 29.66
C HIS A 10 1.41 14.17 30.38
N LYS A 11 0.53 13.33 30.89
CA LYS A 11 0.94 12.07 31.53
C LYS A 11 1.35 11.02 30.52
N THR A 12 0.76 11.03 29.32
CA THR A 12 1.17 10.14 28.23
C THR A 12 2.61 10.42 27.79
N GLU A 13 3.03 11.69 27.76
CA GLU A 13 4.41 12.07 27.51
C GLU A 13 5.39 11.51 28.55
N GLN A 14 5.00 11.44 29.82
CA GLN A 14 5.83 10.84 30.87
C GLN A 14 6.10 9.33 30.68
N PHE A 15 5.28 8.63 29.90
CA PHE A 15 5.53 7.23 29.55
C PHE A 15 6.74 7.07 28.63
N VAL A 16 7.12 8.12 27.93
CA VAL A 16 8.28 8.16 27.04
C VAL A 16 9.60 8.21 27.79
N GLU A 17 9.63 8.90 28.93
CA GLU A 17 10.86 9.15 29.70
C GLU A 17 11.21 8.02 30.67
N ASP A 18 10.23 7.22 31.09
CA ASP A 18 10.41 6.17 32.10
C ASP A 18 10.37 4.77 31.46
N THR A 19 11.48 4.07 31.56
CA THR A 19 11.62 2.68 31.05
C THR A 19 10.59 1.72 31.63
N GLN A 20 10.18 1.89 32.89
CA GLN A 20 9.15 1.02 33.50
C GLN A 20 7.77 1.28 32.89
N ARG A 21 7.46 2.55 32.62
CA ARG A 21 6.20 2.95 31.99
C ARG A 21 6.16 2.49 30.54
N LEU A 22 7.27 2.57 29.79
CA LEU A 22 7.35 2.03 28.43
C LEU A 22 7.10 0.51 28.44
N LYS A 23 7.66 -0.24 29.39
CA LYS A 23 7.35 -1.68 29.54
C LYS A 23 5.87 -1.93 29.80
N LEU A 24 5.19 -1.06 30.53
CA LEU A 24 3.75 -1.16 30.75
C LEU A 24 2.97 -0.95 29.45
N THR A 25 3.37 0.02 28.61
CA THR A 25 2.70 0.21 27.30
C THR A 25 2.88 -1.01 26.39
N LEU A 26 4.07 -1.59 26.32
CA LEU A 26 4.32 -2.83 25.57
C LEU A 26 3.49 -3.99 26.13
N LYS A 27 3.34 -4.08 27.46
CA LYS A 27 2.47 -5.11 28.05
C LYS A 27 1.00 -4.91 27.72
N ILE A 28 0.51 -3.69 27.62
CA ILE A 28 -0.84 -3.38 27.14
C ILE A 28 -1.00 -3.82 25.67
N MET A 29 0.00 -3.58 24.82
CA MET A 29 -0.02 -4.06 23.43
C MET A 29 -0.05 -5.59 23.35
N ASP A 30 0.74 -6.28 24.15
CA ASP A 30 0.70 -7.74 24.25
C ASP A 30 -0.68 -8.25 24.70
N LEU A 31 -1.34 -7.55 25.62
CA LEU A 31 -2.72 -7.88 26.03
C LEU A 31 -3.73 -7.64 24.89
N CYS A 32 -3.61 -6.61 24.09
CA CYS A 32 -4.46 -6.42 22.90
C CYS A 32 -4.34 -7.63 21.96
N ARG A 33 -3.14 -8.19 21.80
CA ARG A 33 -2.89 -9.33 20.94
C ARG A 33 -3.39 -10.65 21.54
N THR A 34 -3.12 -10.88 22.82
CA THR A 34 -3.37 -12.18 23.49
C THR A 34 -4.79 -12.33 24.03
N LEU A 35 -5.45 -11.21 24.30
CA LEU A 35 -6.80 -11.14 24.87
C LEU A 35 -7.64 -10.09 24.10
N PRO A 36 -7.98 -10.36 22.82
CA PRO A 36 -8.65 -9.37 21.96
C PRO A 36 -10.03 -8.93 22.46
N ASP A 37 -10.68 -9.72 23.32
CA ASP A 37 -11.97 -9.41 23.93
C ASP A 37 -11.87 -8.35 25.06
N LEU A 38 -10.65 -7.88 25.38
CA LEU A 38 -10.45 -6.83 26.38
C LEU A 38 -10.57 -5.43 25.77
N ASP A 39 -11.78 -4.97 25.51
CA ASP A 39 -12.08 -3.66 24.89
C ASP A 39 -11.33 -2.49 25.51
N TRP A 40 -11.05 -2.54 26.84
CA TRP A 40 -10.36 -1.47 27.53
C TRP A 40 -8.89 -1.32 27.12
N THR A 41 -8.20 -2.38 26.69
CA THR A 41 -6.82 -2.29 26.18
C THR A 41 -6.79 -1.58 24.85
N VAL A 42 -7.68 -1.98 23.93
CA VAL A 42 -7.89 -1.34 22.63
C VAL A 42 -8.23 0.16 22.85
N PHE A 43 -9.14 0.45 23.76
CA PHE A 43 -9.53 1.82 24.09
C PHE A 43 -8.34 2.67 24.58
N ILE A 44 -7.49 2.15 25.48
CA ILE A 44 -6.30 2.87 25.96
C ILE A 44 -5.34 3.17 24.81
N VAL A 45 -5.07 2.18 23.94
CA VAL A 45 -4.17 2.37 22.79
C VAL A 45 -4.72 3.44 21.86
N THR A 46 -5.99 3.33 21.46
CA THR A 46 -6.58 4.21 20.45
C THR A 46 -6.84 5.63 20.98
N GLN A 47 -7.23 5.80 22.24
CA GLN A 47 -7.58 7.09 22.81
C GLN A 47 -6.40 7.84 23.45
N HIS A 48 -5.33 7.13 23.80
CA HIS A 48 -4.19 7.74 24.49
C HIS A 48 -2.86 7.52 23.76
N PHE A 49 -2.49 6.27 23.43
CA PHE A 49 -1.16 6.01 22.89
C PHE A 49 -0.99 6.56 21.46
N LEU A 50 -2.03 6.43 20.62
CA LEU A 50 -1.98 6.95 19.25
C LEU A 50 -1.97 8.49 19.19
N LYS A 51 -2.27 9.19 20.27
CA LYS A 51 -2.22 10.66 20.34
C LYS A 51 -0.81 11.21 20.56
N SER A 52 0.16 10.39 20.99
CA SER A 52 1.54 10.81 21.24
C SER A 52 2.50 10.22 20.22
N THR A 53 3.04 11.07 19.35
CA THR A 53 4.03 10.67 18.33
C THR A 53 5.27 10.05 18.94
N GLU A 54 5.78 10.65 20.01
CA GLU A 54 7.00 10.18 20.66
C GLU A 54 6.81 8.81 21.32
N LEU A 55 5.64 8.59 21.93
CA LEU A 55 5.31 7.28 22.48
C LEU A 55 5.21 6.21 21.38
N ILE A 56 4.54 6.52 20.27
CA ILE A 56 4.49 5.62 19.12
C ILE A 56 5.89 5.26 18.62
N ARG A 57 6.77 6.26 18.45
CA ARG A 57 8.16 6.04 18.00
C ARG A 57 8.92 5.08 18.90
N LYS A 58 8.88 5.35 20.22
CA LYS A 58 9.59 4.51 21.20
C LYS A 58 9.00 3.11 21.30
N MET A 59 7.68 3.00 21.38
CA MET A 59 7.02 1.69 21.38
C MET A 59 7.37 0.90 20.12
N TYR A 60 7.23 1.49 18.93
CA TYR A 60 7.48 0.83 17.66
C TYR A 60 8.93 0.32 17.52
N THR A 61 9.89 1.05 18.08
CA THR A 61 11.30 0.64 18.09
C THR A 61 11.55 -0.60 18.94
N GLU A 62 10.88 -0.71 20.10
CA GLU A 62 11.04 -1.81 21.04
C GLU A 62 10.14 -3.03 20.73
N MET A 63 9.11 -2.85 19.90
CA MET A 63 8.13 -3.89 19.54
C MET A 63 8.74 -4.98 18.67
N THR A 64 8.31 -6.21 18.91
CA THR A 64 8.43 -7.34 17.98
C THR A 64 7.57 -7.09 16.72
N ASN A 65 7.81 -7.85 15.65
CA ASN A 65 6.98 -7.72 14.45
C ASN A 65 5.51 -8.09 14.70
N GLU A 66 5.23 -9.06 15.59
CA GLU A 66 3.85 -9.40 15.98
C GLU A 66 3.13 -8.25 16.68
N GLU A 67 3.82 -7.58 17.61
CA GLU A 67 3.27 -6.40 18.30
C GLU A 67 3.08 -5.22 17.35
N ARG A 68 4.00 -5.02 16.39
CA ARG A 68 3.85 -4.01 15.31
C ARG A 68 2.62 -4.30 14.45
N LEU A 69 2.41 -5.56 14.06
CA LEU A 69 1.20 -5.95 13.31
C LEU A 69 -0.07 -5.63 14.08
N THR A 70 -0.12 -5.95 15.39
CA THR A 70 -1.28 -5.61 16.24
C THR A 70 -1.52 -4.10 16.30
N LEU A 71 -0.46 -3.29 16.44
CA LEU A 71 -0.58 -1.82 16.43
C LEU A 71 -1.13 -1.32 15.09
N LEU A 72 -0.59 -1.82 13.98
CA LEU A 72 -1.01 -1.42 12.63
C LEU A 72 -2.46 -1.85 12.35
N GLU A 73 -2.87 -3.03 12.82
CA GLU A 73 -4.26 -3.50 12.75
C GLU A 73 -5.22 -2.55 13.49
N LEU A 74 -4.87 -2.13 14.70
CA LEU A 74 -5.65 -1.17 15.46
C LEU A 74 -5.76 0.18 14.75
N ILE A 75 -4.67 0.66 14.15
CA ILE A 75 -4.67 1.91 13.37
C ILE A 75 -5.59 1.78 12.17
N LEU A 76 -5.46 0.69 11.39
CA LEU A 76 -6.27 0.48 10.19
C LEU A 76 -7.76 0.35 10.53
N ALA A 77 -8.09 -0.39 11.60
CA ALA A 77 -9.47 -0.50 12.10
C ALA A 77 -10.07 0.86 12.46
N GLN A 78 -9.30 1.74 13.11
CA GLN A 78 -9.75 3.10 13.44
C GLN A 78 -9.90 3.99 12.20
N LEU A 79 -9.04 3.83 11.20
CA LEU A 79 -9.20 4.51 9.91
C LEU A 79 -10.46 4.06 9.17
N GLY A 80 -10.91 2.82 9.34
CA GLY A 80 -12.13 2.28 8.74
C GLY A 80 -13.43 2.74 9.41
N VAL A 81 -13.38 3.27 10.64
CA VAL A 81 -14.57 3.78 11.34
C VAL A 81 -14.90 5.17 10.78
N VAL A 82 -16.06 5.25 10.11
CA VAL A 82 -16.51 6.44 9.38
C VAL A 82 -16.75 7.63 10.30
N GLU A 83 -16.12 8.73 10.00
CA GLU A 83 -16.48 10.18 9.96
C GLU A 83 -17.39 10.82 11.02
N GLU A 84 -18.03 10.15 11.94
CA GLU A 84 -18.90 10.84 12.90
C GLU A 84 -18.15 11.41 14.13
N GLN A 85 -16.89 11.02 14.35
CA GLN A 85 -16.07 11.55 15.44
C GLN A 85 -15.02 12.52 14.90
N LYS A 86 -15.17 13.79 15.24
CA LYS A 86 -14.32 14.91 14.83
C LYS A 86 -12.88 14.88 15.40
N ASP A 87 -12.50 13.87 16.14
CA ASP A 87 -11.17 13.80 16.74
C ASP A 87 -10.18 13.11 15.79
N CYS A 88 -9.09 13.81 15.48
CA CYS A 88 -7.99 13.25 14.72
C CYS A 88 -7.49 11.95 15.39
N LEU A 89 -7.37 10.87 14.62
CA LEU A 89 -6.93 9.56 15.10
C LEU A 89 -5.54 9.65 15.77
N MET A 90 -4.60 10.30 15.07
CA MET A 90 -3.22 10.47 15.52
C MET A 90 -2.65 11.77 14.96
N PRO A 91 -1.58 12.33 15.55
CA PRO A 91 -0.89 13.49 15.00
C PRO A 91 -0.27 13.19 13.63
N LEU A 92 -0.23 14.20 12.74
CA LEU A 92 0.43 14.10 11.45
C LEU A 92 1.90 13.63 11.57
N SER A 93 2.61 14.06 12.60
CA SER A 93 4.00 13.63 12.86
C SER A 93 4.12 12.12 13.14
N ALA A 94 3.08 11.49 13.68
CA ALA A 94 3.04 10.03 13.82
C ALA A 94 2.81 9.34 12.46
N ALA A 95 1.93 9.90 11.61
CA ALA A 95 1.75 9.41 10.26
C ALA A 95 3.02 9.56 9.40
N GLN A 96 3.74 10.68 9.53
CA GLN A 96 5.06 10.90 8.91
C GLN A 96 6.10 9.88 9.39
N PHE A 97 6.07 9.53 10.67
CA PHE A 97 6.93 8.47 11.21
C PHE A 97 6.63 7.10 10.58
N LEU A 98 5.36 6.73 10.44
CA LEU A 98 4.98 5.48 9.77
C LEU A 98 5.39 5.49 8.29
N ALA A 99 5.27 6.64 7.61
CA ALA A 99 5.76 6.82 6.25
C ALA A 99 7.29 6.61 6.19
N SER A 100 8.05 7.16 7.14
CA SER A 100 9.50 6.92 7.23
C SER A 100 9.83 5.44 7.47
N CYS A 101 9.08 4.74 8.34
CA CYS A 101 9.26 3.30 8.52
C CYS A 101 9.04 2.52 7.21
N PHE A 102 8.04 2.92 6.41
CA PHE A 102 7.81 2.31 5.11
C PHE A 102 8.95 2.62 4.12
N THR A 103 9.44 3.85 4.05
CA THR A 103 10.55 4.21 3.14
C THR A 103 11.85 3.50 3.50
N ASP A 104 12.16 3.38 4.78
CA ASP A 104 13.41 2.77 5.28
C ASP A 104 13.43 1.25 5.12
N HIS A 105 12.27 0.59 5.29
CA HIS A 105 12.18 -0.86 5.35
C HIS A 105 11.33 -1.51 4.25
N GLY A 106 10.76 -0.74 3.32
CA GLY A 106 9.85 -1.24 2.29
C GLY A 106 10.40 -2.42 1.48
N ARG A 107 11.69 -2.43 1.19
CA ARG A 107 12.38 -3.51 0.47
C ARG A 107 12.37 -4.86 1.18
N THR A 108 12.07 -4.91 2.47
CA THR A 108 11.93 -6.17 3.21
C THR A 108 10.87 -7.09 2.59
N VAL A 109 9.84 -6.54 1.94
CA VAL A 109 8.82 -7.32 1.24
C VAL A 109 9.38 -8.18 0.11
N LEU A 110 10.52 -7.80 -0.49
CA LEU A 110 11.17 -8.54 -1.57
C LEU A 110 11.66 -9.93 -1.12
N SER A 111 11.88 -10.12 0.18
CA SER A 111 12.24 -11.43 0.75
C SER A 111 11.18 -12.50 0.51
N LEU A 112 9.91 -12.11 0.31
CA LEU A 112 8.80 -13.03 0.00
C LEU A 112 8.95 -13.71 -1.37
N SER A 113 9.86 -13.25 -2.21
CA SER A 113 10.20 -13.95 -3.47
C SER A 113 10.93 -15.27 -3.26
N SER A 114 11.45 -15.54 -2.06
CA SER A 114 12.15 -16.78 -1.68
C SER A 114 11.35 -17.55 -0.62
N GLU A 115 11.31 -18.88 -0.71
CA GLU A 115 10.54 -19.77 0.20
C GLU A 115 11.07 -19.80 1.65
N ALA A 116 12.23 -19.20 1.92
CA ALA A 116 12.97 -19.35 3.19
C ALA A 116 12.87 -18.13 4.13
N SER A 117 11.93 -17.19 3.93
CA SER A 117 11.96 -15.93 4.68
C SER A 117 10.98 -15.89 5.86
N ASP A 118 11.39 -15.18 6.93
CA ASP A 118 10.48 -14.73 7.98
C ASP A 118 9.47 -13.75 7.38
N ASN A 119 8.24 -14.22 7.21
CA ASN A 119 7.17 -13.45 6.58
C ASN A 119 6.65 -12.29 7.44
N GLN A 120 6.92 -12.27 8.76
CA GLN A 120 6.36 -11.24 9.66
C GLN A 120 6.87 -9.84 9.38
N ALA A 121 8.16 -9.68 9.12
CA ALA A 121 8.72 -8.37 8.78
C ALA A 121 8.15 -7.83 7.45
N ALA A 122 7.94 -8.70 6.47
CA ALA A 122 7.29 -8.34 5.22
C ALA A 122 5.81 -7.97 5.39
N LEU A 123 5.09 -8.68 6.29
CA LEU A 123 3.71 -8.35 6.64
C LEU A 123 3.60 -6.94 7.24
N VAL A 124 4.54 -6.54 8.10
CA VAL A 124 4.58 -5.17 8.64
C VAL A 124 4.62 -4.14 7.52
N ILE A 125 5.40 -4.37 6.45
CA ILE A 125 5.48 -3.46 5.31
C ILE A 125 4.17 -3.43 4.52
N ILE A 126 3.51 -4.56 4.34
CA ILE A 126 2.21 -4.64 3.65
C ILE A 126 1.16 -3.83 4.42
N TRP A 127 1.07 -3.99 5.73
CA TRP A 127 0.14 -3.24 6.57
C TRP A 127 0.46 -1.75 6.62
N LEU A 128 1.74 -1.36 6.64
CA LEU A 128 2.14 0.05 6.52
C LEU A 128 1.67 0.66 5.21
N LEU A 129 1.80 -0.07 4.10
CA LEU A 129 1.31 0.38 2.79
C LEU A 129 -0.21 0.60 2.80
N ASP A 130 -0.97 -0.35 3.37
CA ASP A 130 -2.43 -0.26 3.46
C ASP A 130 -2.85 0.98 4.28
N ILE A 131 -2.22 1.21 5.42
CA ILE A 131 -2.45 2.39 6.26
C ILE A 131 -2.14 3.68 5.50
N LEU A 132 -1.00 3.74 4.81
CA LEU A 132 -0.62 4.92 4.02
C LEU A 132 -1.61 5.17 2.87
N CYS A 133 -2.11 4.12 2.22
CA CYS A 133 -3.18 4.24 1.22
C CYS A 133 -4.46 4.84 1.81
N GLU A 134 -4.87 4.39 3.00
CA GLU A 134 -6.06 4.92 3.68
C GLU A 134 -5.85 6.36 4.18
N MET A 135 -4.70 6.68 4.76
CA MET A 135 -4.37 8.03 5.21
C MET A 135 -4.35 9.04 4.07
N THR A 136 -3.85 8.65 2.90
CA THR A 136 -3.71 9.56 1.75
C THR A 136 -4.93 9.59 0.83
N SER A 137 -6.01 8.86 1.12
CA SER A 137 -7.15 8.66 0.20
C SER A 137 -8.21 9.78 0.23
N ASP A 138 -8.20 10.76 0.98
CA ASP A 138 -9.11 11.92 1.04
C ASP A 138 -9.23 12.49 2.48
N ARG A 139 -8.21 12.24 3.29
CA ARG A 139 -8.19 12.72 4.67
C ARG A 139 -7.37 13.98 4.76
N LYS A 140 -8.05 15.10 4.94
CA LYS A 140 -7.42 16.43 4.99
C LYS A 140 -6.31 16.54 6.02
N GLU A 141 -6.44 15.84 7.15
CA GLU A 141 -5.45 15.81 8.24
C GLU A 141 -4.12 15.19 7.83
N PHE A 142 -4.09 14.32 6.80
CA PHE A 142 -2.88 13.64 6.35
C PHE A 142 -2.41 14.08 4.95
N MET A 143 -3.04 15.10 4.35
CA MET A 143 -2.67 15.55 2.99
C MET A 143 -1.19 15.93 2.86
N SER A 144 -0.57 16.48 3.91
CA SER A 144 0.85 16.83 3.85
C SER A 144 1.81 15.62 3.85
N LEU A 145 1.30 14.36 3.87
CA LEU A 145 2.10 13.20 3.48
C LEU A 145 2.55 13.23 2.01
N GLN A 146 1.86 14.01 1.16
CA GLN A 146 2.30 14.26 -0.23
C GLN A 146 3.65 14.97 -0.29
N ASP A 147 3.97 15.77 0.73
CA ASP A 147 5.24 16.50 0.86
C ASP A 147 6.35 15.71 1.55
N HIS A 148 6.09 14.45 1.94
CA HIS A 148 7.12 13.60 2.57
C HIS A 148 8.26 13.35 1.57
N PRO A 149 9.53 13.65 1.91
CA PRO A 149 10.62 13.77 0.95
C PRO A 149 10.87 12.52 0.12
N ASP A 150 10.73 11.35 0.73
CA ASP A 150 11.13 10.07 0.13
C ASP A 150 9.96 9.12 -0.15
N LEU A 151 8.75 9.40 0.34
CA LEU A 151 7.64 8.46 0.26
C LEU A 151 7.28 8.09 -1.19
N LEU A 152 7.15 9.09 -2.06
CA LEU A 152 6.83 8.87 -3.47
C LEU A 152 7.94 8.09 -4.18
N SER A 153 9.19 8.53 -4.04
CA SER A 153 10.33 7.88 -4.71
C SER A 153 10.51 6.44 -4.25
N ALA A 154 10.47 6.18 -2.94
CA ALA A 154 10.56 4.83 -2.40
C ALA A 154 9.42 3.92 -2.92
N THR A 155 8.20 4.47 -3.05
CA THR A 155 7.05 3.72 -3.57
C THR A 155 7.22 3.36 -5.06
N VAL A 156 7.68 4.31 -5.89
CA VAL A 156 7.95 4.08 -7.32
C VAL A 156 9.09 3.09 -7.51
N ASP A 157 10.19 3.23 -6.77
CA ASP A 157 11.34 2.33 -6.83
C ASP A 157 10.95 0.90 -6.42
N LEU A 158 10.18 0.76 -5.34
CA LEU A 158 9.70 -0.55 -4.89
C LEU A 158 8.77 -1.20 -5.92
N LEU A 159 7.88 -0.45 -6.54
CA LEU A 159 7.03 -0.95 -7.63
C LEU A 159 7.89 -1.45 -8.81
N LYS A 160 8.95 -0.71 -9.17
CA LYS A 160 9.89 -1.08 -10.24
C LYS A 160 10.65 -2.36 -9.91
N GLU A 161 11.16 -2.49 -8.70
CA GLU A 161 11.87 -3.69 -8.25
C GLU A 161 10.96 -4.93 -8.28
N ILE A 162 9.74 -4.83 -7.76
CA ILE A 162 8.76 -5.92 -7.77
C ILE A 162 8.34 -6.31 -9.19
N HIS A 163 8.14 -5.32 -10.06
CA HIS A 163 7.82 -5.57 -11.46
C HIS A 163 8.94 -6.33 -12.18
N LEU A 164 10.19 -5.94 -11.97
CA LEU A 164 11.35 -6.64 -12.54
C LEU A 164 11.52 -8.05 -11.96
N LEU A 165 11.35 -8.23 -10.66
CA LEU A 165 11.38 -9.56 -10.03
C LEU A 165 10.31 -10.49 -10.63
N GLY A 166 9.09 -10.00 -10.81
CA GLY A 166 7.98 -10.77 -11.39
C GLY A 166 8.19 -11.11 -12.86
N LYS A 167 8.96 -10.30 -13.61
CA LYS A 167 9.33 -10.57 -15.00
C LYS A 167 10.50 -11.56 -15.15
N ASN A 168 11.48 -11.46 -14.26
CA ASN A 168 12.74 -12.21 -14.38
C ASN A 168 12.64 -13.66 -13.88
N SER A 169 11.74 -13.95 -12.96
CA SER A 169 11.57 -15.29 -12.39
C SER A 169 10.13 -15.51 -11.94
N ARG A 170 9.67 -16.77 -11.97
CA ARG A 170 8.36 -17.11 -11.43
C ARG A 170 8.40 -17.08 -9.89
N ASN A 171 7.70 -16.12 -9.31
CA ASN A 171 7.61 -15.91 -7.85
C ASN A 171 6.24 -15.29 -7.50
N VAL A 172 6.03 -14.95 -6.22
CA VAL A 172 4.76 -14.37 -5.72
C VAL A 172 4.39 -13.04 -6.37
N PHE A 173 5.35 -12.33 -6.97
CA PHE A 173 5.13 -11.05 -7.66
C PHE A 173 4.87 -11.21 -9.17
N THR A 174 4.98 -12.42 -9.71
CA THR A 174 4.69 -12.70 -11.12
C THR A 174 3.19 -12.51 -11.35
N ALA A 175 2.84 -11.74 -12.40
CA ALA A 175 1.45 -11.54 -12.77
C ALA A 175 0.79 -12.88 -13.13
N ALA A 176 -0.40 -13.11 -12.57
CA ALA A 176 -1.16 -14.32 -12.83
C ALA A 176 -2.39 -13.99 -13.69
N HIS A 177 -2.42 -14.55 -14.92
CA HIS A 177 -3.50 -14.34 -15.89
C HIS A 177 -4.55 -15.47 -15.88
N ASN A 178 -4.76 -16.12 -14.72
CA ASN A 178 -5.73 -17.20 -14.62
C ASN A 178 -7.16 -16.66 -14.57
N PHE A 179 -7.91 -16.89 -15.66
CA PHE A 179 -9.34 -16.56 -15.73
C PHE A 179 -10.25 -17.59 -15.04
N THR A 180 -9.71 -18.62 -14.41
CA THR A 180 -10.50 -19.54 -13.62
C THR A 180 -10.97 -18.83 -12.35
N LEU A 181 -12.22 -18.36 -12.37
CA LEU A 181 -12.90 -17.66 -11.28
C LEU A 181 -13.11 -18.52 -10.01
N THR A 182 -12.70 -19.77 -10.02
CA THR A 182 -12.80 -20.65 -8.87
C THR A 182 -11.40 -20.78 -8.22
N ARG A 183 -11.14 -19.89 -7.28
CA ARG A 183 -10.15 -20.19 -6.25
C ARG A 183 -10.65 -21.44 -5.50
N PRO A 184 -9.79 -22.46 -5.24
CA PRO A 184 -10.20 -23.54 -4.35
C PRO A 184 -10.68 -22.93 -3.04
N GLU A 185 -11.85 -23.34 -2.57
CA GLU A 185 -12.30 -22.98 -1.21
C GLU A 185 -11.23 -23.47 -0.22
N GLY A 186 -10.70 -22.54 0.59
CA GLY A 186 -9.62 -22.83 1.55
C GLY A 186 -8.20 -22.51 1.10
N ALA A 187 -7.97 -21.97 -0.10
CA ALA A 187 -6.65 -21.44 -0.44
C ALA A 187 -6.39 -20.22 0.43
N GLU A 188 -5.43 -20.33 1.36
CA GLU A 188 -4.94 -19.18 2.13
C GLU A 188 -4.58 -18.03 1.20
N THR A 189 -5.07 -16.84 1.50
CA THR A 189 -4.76 -15.65 0.73
C THR A 189 -3.32 -15.26 1.03
N HIS A 190 -2.44 -15.38 0.04
CA HIS A 190 -1.05 -14.94 0.22
C HIS A 190 -1.03 -13.44 0.58
N PRO A 191 -0.28 -13.03 1.59
CA PRO A 191 -0.29 -11.63 2.08
C PRO A 191 0.11 -10.59 1.02
N VAL A 192 0.85 -11.00 -0.01
CA VAL A 192 1.26 -10.14 -1.15
C VAL A 192 0.11 -9.80 -2.11
N LEU A 193 -1.07 -10.43 -1.93
CA LEU A 193 -2.22 -10.09 -2.78
C LEU A 193 -2.55 -8.61 -2.67
N SER A 194 -2.77 -8.00 -3.83
CA SER A 194 -3.02 -6.56 -3.97
C SER A 194 -1.81 -5.64 -3.71
N PHE A 195 -0.65 -6.14 -3.31
CA PHE A 195 0.47 -5.27 -2.93
C PHE A 195 0.91 -4.32 -4.05
N LYS A 196 1.07 -4.82 -5.30
CA LYS A 196 1.36 -3.95 -6.46
C LYS A 196 0.24 -2.95 -6.72
N ALA A 197 -1.01 -3.39 -6.58
CA ALA A 197 -2.17 -2.51 -6.76
C ALA A 197 -2.19 -1.39 -5.73
N HIS A 198 -1.83 -1.67 -4.48
CA HIS A 198 -1.76 -0.67 -3.41
C HIS A 198 -0.56 0.28 -3.59
N LEU A 199 0.60 -0.18 -4.11
CA LEU A 199 1.69 0.74 -4.48
C LEU A 199 1.23 1.74 -5.55
N ILE A 200 0.51 1.29 -6.57
CA ILE A 200 -0.05 2.16 -7.61
C ILE A 200 -1.10 3.11 -7.03
N ARG A 201 -1.97 2.62 -6.11
CA ARG A 201 -2.93 3.44 -5.38
C ARG A 201 -2.24 4.55 -4.61
N LEU A 202 -1.19 4.24 -3.85
CA LEU A 202 -0.42 5.21 -3.08
C LEU A 202 0.21 6.28 -4.00
N ILE A 203 0.83 5.88 -5.11
CA ILE A 203 1.36 6.83 -6.10
C ILE A 203 0.25 7.76 -6.60
N GLY A 204 -0.91 7.22 -6.94
CA GLY A 204 -2.07 8.01 -7.39
C GLY A 204 -2.54 9.01 -6.34
N ASN A 205 -2.64 8.60 -5.08
CA ASN A 205 -3.02 9.47 -3.96
C ASN A 205 -2.00 10.61 -3.76
N LEU A 206 -0.70 10.29 -3.79
CA LEU A 206 0.38 11.27 -3.60
C LEU A 206 0.48 12.29 -4.75
N CYS A 207 -0.02 11.94 -5.95
CA CYS A 207 -0.03 12.83 -7.11
C CYS A 207 -1.30 13.67 -7.26
N HIS A 208 -2.34 13.39 -6.47
CA HIS A 208 -3.62 14.11 -6.57
C HIS A 208 -3.45 15.60 -6.24
N GLY A 209 -3.69 16.48 -7.21
CA GLY A 209 -3.52 17.92 -7.05
C GLY A 209 -2.10 18.39 -6.72
N HIS A 210 -1.06 17.55 -6.89
CA HIS A 210 0.31 17.82 -6.45
C HIS A 210 1.31 17.76 -7.63
N VAL A 211 1.51 18.89 -8.31
CA VAL A 211 2.29 19.00 -9.55
C VAL A 211 3.74 18.52 -9.37
N VAL A 212 4.39 18.81 -8.25
CA VAL A 212 5.78 18.37 -7.99
C VAL A 212 5.88 16.84 -7.99
N ASN A 213 4.94 16.15 -7.37
CA ASN A 213 4.90 14.69 -7.36
C ASN A 213 4.57 14.12 -8.74
N GLN A 214 3.67 14.77 -9.50
CA GLN A 214 3.35 14.37 -10.87
C GLN A 214 4.60 14.44 -11.78
N ASP A 215 5.39 15.50 -11.65
CA ASP A 215 6.65 15.68 -12.40
C ASP A 215 7.69 14.65 -11.97
N LYS A 216 7.83 14.42 -10.67
CA LYS A 216 8.75 13.43 -10.11
C LYS A 216 8.46 12.01 -10.62
N VAL A 217 7.17 11.62 -10.71
CA VAL A 217 6.78 10.32 -11.30
C VAL A 217 7.19 10.23 -12.76
N ARG A 218 7.04 11.29 -13.56
CA ARG A 218 7.52 11.34 -14.96
C ARG A 218 9.03 11.14 -15.03
N GLU A 219 9.79 11.88 -14.23
CA GLU A 219 11.25 11.84 -14.20
C GLU A 219 11.81 10.46 -13.78
N MET A 220 11.04 9.70 -13.02
CA MET A 220 11.37 8.34 -12.60
C MET A 220 10.88 7.24 -13.56
N ASP A 221 10.35 7.58 -14.74
CA ASP A 221 9.69 6.66 -15.66
C ASP A 221 8.47 5.94 -15.06
N GLY A 222 7.90 6.47 -13.99
CA GLY A 222 6.79 5.87 -13.25
C GLY A 222 5.50 5.78 -14.06
N ILE A 223 5.28 6.69 -15.02
CA ILE A 223 4.10 6.64 -15.91
C ILE A 223 4.13 5.38 -16.75
N ALA A 224 5.26 5.07 -17.42
CA ALA A 224 5.42 3.87 -18.21
C ALA A 224 5.29 2.60 -17.36
N LEU A 225 5.89 2.62 -16.15
CA LEU A 225 5.81 1.53 -15.19
C LEU A 225 4.36 1.23 -14.76
N ILE A 226 3.54 2.26 -14.48
CA ILE A 226 2.13 2.10 -14.14
C ILE A 226 1.36 1.52 -15.32
N LEU A 227 1.60 2.00 -16.55
CA LEU A 227 0.96 1.49 -17.75
C LEU A 227 1.30 0.02 -18.00
N ASP A 228 2.54 -0.40 -17.77
CA ASP A 228 2.99 -1.80 -17.87
C ASP A 228 2.26 -2.73 -16.87
N ASN A 229 1.75 -2.17 -15.77
CA ASN A 229 1.00 -2.89 -14.75
C ASN A 229 -0.54 -2.75 -14.87
N CYS A 230 -1.06 -2.15 -15.96
CA CYS A 230 -2.51 -2.01 -16.20
C CYS A 230 -3.21 -3.31 -16.59
N SER A 231 -2.48 -4.39 -16.86
CA SER A 231 -3.04 -5.67 -17.31
C SER A 231 -3.76 -6.37 -16.16
N ILE A 232 -4.71 -7.25 -16.51
CA ILE A 232 -5.40 -8.10 -15.53
C ILE A 232 -4.39 -9.00 -14.83
N ASP A 233 -4.40 -8.96 -13.50
CA ASP A 233 -3.53 -9.76 -12.65
C ASP A 233 -4.35 -10.29 -11.47
N SER A 234 -4.57 -11.62 -11.42
CA SER A 234 -5.35 -12.24 -10.34
C SER A 234 -4.68 -12.17 -8.96
N ASN A 235 -3.37 -11.91 -8.90
CA ASN A 235 -2.65 -11.64 -7.66
C ASN A 235 -2.85 -10.18 -7.19
N ASN A 236 -3.32 -9.31 -8.08
CA ASN A 236 -3.56 -7.90 -7.78
C ASN A 236 -4.95 -7.50 -8.27
N PRO A 237 -6.02 -7.89 -7.59
CA PRO A 237 -7.38 -7.46 -7.90
C PRO A 237 -7.45 -5.93 -7.97
N PHE A 238 -8.24 -5.43 -8.92
CA PHE A 238 -8.42 -3.98 -9.15
C PHE A 238 -7.16 -3.20 -9.58
N ILE A 239 -6.03 -3.85 -9.91
CA ILE A 239 -4.80 -3.15 -10.34
C ILE A 239 -5.05 -2.22 -11.53
N SER A 240 -5.86 -2.62 -12.50
CA SER A 240 -6.22 -1.79 -13.66
C SER A 240 -7.04 -0.55 -13.25
N GLN A 241 -7.94 -0.67 -12.29
CA GLN A 241 -8.70 0.47 -11.77
C GLN A 241 -7.80 1.46 -11.03
N TRP A 242 -6.90 0.96 -10.18
CA TRP A 242 -5.91 1.81 -9.50
C TRP A 242 -4.92 2.44 -10.48
N ALA A 243 -4.53 1.74 -11.55
CA ALA A 243 -3.68 2.31 -12.59
C ALA A 243 -4.39 3.46 -13.34
N VAL A 244 -5.66 3.29 -13.72
CA VAL A 244 -6.46 4.37 -14.33
C VAL A 244 -6.59 5.56 -13.38
N PHE A 245 -6.87 5.31 -12.10
CA PHE A 245 -6.94 6.35 -11.07
C PHE A 245 -5.60 7.10 -10.93
N ALA A 246 -4.49 6.39 -10.82
CA ALA A 246 -3.16 6.99 -10.70
C ALA A 246 -2.79 7.82 -11.94
N ILE A 247 -2.99 7.27 -13.15
CA ILE A 247 -2.73 8.00 -14.41
C ILE A 247 -3.58 9.26 -14.49
N ARG A 248 -4.88 9.20 -14.12
CA ARG A 248 -5.73 10.40 -14.09
C ARG A 248 -5.13 11.48 -13.19
N ASN A 249 -4.74 11.14 -11.97
CA ASN A 249 -4.19 12.11 -11.02
C ASN A 249 -2.82 12.65 -11.46
N ILE A 250 -1.99 11.83 -12.09
CA ILE A 250 -0.68 12.23 -12.64
C ILE A 250 -0.81 13.18 -13.83
N LEU A 251 -1.89 13.06 -14.61
CA LEU A 251 -2.14 13.89 -15.79
C LEU A 251 -2.94 15.16 -15.49
N GLU A 252 -3.58 15.22 -14.32
CA GLU A 252 -4.49 16.30 -13.97
C GLU A 252 -3.74 17.65 -13.94
N HIS A 253 -4.15 18.57 -14.83
CA HIS A 253 -3.52 19.90 -15.01
C HIS A 253 -2.01 19.89 -15.31
N ASN A 254 -1.42 18.75 -15.73
CA ASN A 254 0.00 18.61 -16.08
C ASN A 254 0.18 18.38 -17.58
N LEU A 255 0.42 19.46 -18.31
CA LEU A 255 0.56 19.42 -19.78
C LEU A 255 1.75 18.59 -20.25
N GLU A 256 2.87 18.56 -19.53
CA GLU A 256 4.06 17.79 -19.90
C GLU A 256 3.79 16.29 -19.79
N ASN A 257 3.11 15.85 -18.73
CA ASN A 257 2.70 14.46 -18.57
C ASN A 257 1.68 14.05 -19.64
N GLN A 258 0.73 14.95 -19.98
CA GLN A 258 -0.24 14.72 -21.06
C GLN A 258 0.44 14.57 -22.42
N LYS A 259 1.43 15.42 -22.76
CA LYS A 259 2.23 15.32 -23.99
C LYS A 259 3.01 14.01 -24.06
N LEU A 260 3.60 13.59 -22.92
CA LEU A 260 4.32 12.31 -22.84
C LEU A 260 3.40 11.16 -23.28
N ILE A 261 2.20 11.04 -22.69
CA ILE A 261 1.24 9.98 -23.03
C ILE A 261 0.78 10.07 -24.49
N GLN A 262 0.49 11.29 -25.00
CA GLN A 262 0.13 11.46 -26.40
C GLN A 262 1.24 11.01 -27.36
N GLY A 263 2.52 11.13 -26.95
CA GLY A 263 3.67 10.67 -27.70
C GLY A 263 3.93 9.17 -27.63
N LEU A 264 3.33 8.46 -26.66
CA LEU A 264 3.48 7.02 -26.54
C LEU A 264 2.79 6.33 -27.71
N ARG A 265 3.57 5.70 -28.60
CA ARG A 265 3.04 4.86 -29.68
C ARG A 265 2.79 3.47 -29.12
N ARG A 266 1.60 2.96 -29.36
CA ARG A 266 1.25 1.59 -29.04
C ARG A 266 2.13 0.64 -29.88
N GLN A 267 2.93 -0.20 -29.23
CA GLN A 267 3.81 -1.17 -29.91
C GLN A 267 3.12 -2.53 -30.16
N GLY A 268 1.79 -2.60 -30.03
CA GLY A 268 1.00 -3.81 -30.18
C GLY A 268 0.57 -4.42 -28.84
N LEU A 269 0.00 -5.59 -28.86
CA LEU A 269 -0.29 -6.40 -27.68
C LEU A 269 1.00 -7.10 -27.24
N ALA A 270 1.42 -6.91 -26.01
CA ALA A 270 2.62 -7.52 -25.47
C ALA A 270 2.53 -9.06 -25.44
N ASP A 271 1.32 -9.62 -25.30
CA ASP A 271 1.06 -11.07 -25.36
C ASP A 271 -0.38 -11.34 -25.76
N ASP A 272 -0.58 -11.94 -26.95
CA ASP A 272 -1.89 -12.39 -27.45
C ASP A 272 -2.08 -13.92 -27.39
N THR A 273 -1.13 -14.63 -26.76
CA THR A 273 -1.08 -16.10 -26.71
C THR A 273 -2.39 -16.68 -26.14
N MET A 274 -2.94 -16.07 -25.10
CA MET A 274 -4.19 -16.51 -24.51
C MET A 274 -5.39 -16.30 -25.45
N LEU A 275 -5.46 -15.15 -26.11
CA LEU A 275 -6.52 -14.86 -27.09
C LEU A 275 -6.44 -15.83 -28.28
N ARG A 276 -5.22 -16.16 -28.75
CA ARG A 276 -5.01 -17.18 -29.75
C ARG A 276 -5.44 -18.57 -29.26
N GLY A 277 -5.13 -18.93 -28.03
CA GLY A 277 -5.60 -20.19 -27.43
C GLY A 277 -7.12 -20.31 -27.36
N MET A 278 -7.84 -19.18 -27.22
CA MET A 278 -9.30 -19.11 -27.26
C MET A 278 -9.86 -19.01 -28.69
N GLY A 279 -9.02 -19.03 -29.69
CA GLY A 279 -9.45 -18.96 -31.10
C GLY A 279 -9.65 -17.54 -31.65
N PHE A 280 -9.05 -16.54 -31.02
CA PHE A 280 -9.12 -15.15 -31.45
C PHE A 280 -7.75 -14.59 -31.76
N ARG A 281 -7.69 -13.62 -32.66
CA ARG A 281 -6.54 -12.76 -32.90
C ARG A 281 -6.94 -11.31 -32.78
N VAL A 282 -5.99 -10.47 -32.37
CA VAL A 282 -6.19 -9.03 -32.35
C VAL A 282 -5.59 -8.43 -33.62
N GLU A 283 -6.38 -7.63 -34.29
CA GLU A 283 -5.96 -6.83 -35.44
C GLU A 283 -6.04 -5.35 -35.10
N GLU A 284 -5.00 -4.59 -35.42
CA GLU A 284 -5.06 -3.14 -35.33
C GLU A 284 -5.59 -2.56 -36.64
N ARG A 285 -6.63 -1.76 -36.56
CA ARG A 285 -7.19 -1.04 -37.70
C ARG A 285 -7.54 0.39 -37.26
N ASP A 286 -6.99 1.38 -37.97
CA ASP A 286 -7.25 2.80 -37.74
C ASP A 286 -7.01 3.25 -36.27
N GLY A 287 -5.96 2.70 -35.62
CA GLY A 287 -5.61 2.97 -34.23
C GLY A 287 -6.51 2.29 -33.20
N SER A 288 -7.46 1.46 -33.64
CA SER A 288 -8.33 0.66 -32.79
C SER A 288 -7.98 -0.82 -32.84
N LEU A 289 -8.07 -1.51 -31.71
CA LEU A 289 -7.88 -2.97 -31.66
C LEU A 289 -9.21 -3.67 -31.90
N LEU A 290 -9.21 -4.58 -32.85
CA LEU A 290 -10.35 -5.42 -33.21
C LEU A 290 -10.05 -6.87 -32.86
N LEU A 291 -10.96 -7.52 -32.15
CA LEU A 291 -10.90 -8.95 -31.88
C LEU A 291 -11.53 -9.70 -33.09
N ARG A 292 -10.73 -10.55 -33.69
CA ARG A 292 -11.20 -11.38 -34.84
C ARG A 292 -11.06 -12.86 -34.49
N PRO A 293 -12.05 -13.71 -34.87
CA PRO A 293 -11.88 -15.15 -34.74
C PRO A 293 -10.74 -15.64 -35.63
N LEU A 294 -9.94 -16.56 -35.12
CA LEU A 294 -9.01 -17.32 -35.94
C LEU A 294 -9.84 -18.17 -36.89
N LYS A 295 -9.69 -17.99 -38.18
CA LYS A 295 -10.28 -18.91 -39.16
C LYS A 295 -9.69 -20.30 -38.90
N LYS A 296 -10.55 -21.27 -38.58
CA LYS A 296 -10.15 -22.68 -38.74
C LYS A 296 -9.90 -22.90 -40.21
N ASP A 297 -8.67 -23.16 -40.58
CA ASP A 297 -8.40 -23.69 -41.93
C ASP A 297 -9.15 -25.02 -42.06
N PRO A 298 -9.76 -25.28 -43.26
CA PRO A 298 -10.60 -26.44 -43.48
C PRO A 298 -9.86 -27.76 -43.38
#